data_c7c04a59577ea29a54f222ed6aff3691
#
_entry.id   c7c04a59577ea29a54f222ed6aff3691
#
_cell.length_a   1.000
_cell.length_b   1.000
_cell.length_c   1.000
_cell.angle_alpha   90.00
_cell.angle_beta   90.00
_cell.angle_gamma   90.00
#
_symmetry.space_group_name_H-M   'P 1'
#
loop_
_entity.id
_entity.type
_entity.pdbx_description
1 polymer ?
#
loop_
_entity_poly.entity_id
_entity_poly.type
_entity_poly.pdbx_seq_one_letter_code
_entity_poly.pdbx_strand_id
1 'polypeptide(L)'
;MFRGAPALALLSLSAGSCNEEPPEIEPPNPVEIDESANTGCPPLPPISGFVGRGDAVLLLDSVTPFRSTGTNLYYLQQLLSYAQQDQDPQALQAVGEVLDDLVCLSLPVARIWGFNDSKDTSSIRRNPQEGFREEGLRGLDQAVWEAKRRGIRVILPLVNNWGEYGGIPAYAAWASATFGGTYAHDDFFSNAQMKQWWKDYAYTLATRVNTFTGVAYRDEPAILAWEIGNELRCASCAGTTRLPDTVAELATFLKQIAPDQLIADGGDGFDDDPTAYVGLTNYYAVRGDEGASFTRLGRVDALDLLSYHFYPRNYGFTTTRDTEIWIERHQAIAALTGKVAYLGECGFAAPDQDRGQTYDSWLRHLFTEADGQLGLFWQLSPATRTNNDGFAVYSRRDSATAWILRRWGQAIR
;
A
#
# COMPACT_ATOMS: atom_id res chain seq x y z
N MET A 1 63.79 51.64 -21.06
CA MET A 1 62.82 52.56 -20.47
C MET A 1 61.69 51.71 -19.87
N PHE A 2 61.79 51.56 -18.61
CA PHE A 2 60.84 50.75 -17.85
C PHE A 2 59.63 51.61 -17.41
N ARG A 3 58.41 51.15 -17.63
CA ARG A 3 57.19 51.71 -16.99
C ARG A 3 56.60 50.68 -16.08
N GLY A 4 56.43 51.10 -14.83
CA GLY A 4 55.93 50.28 -13.77
C GLY A 4 54.41 49.97 -13.84
N ALA A 5 54.04 48.81 -13.32
CA ALA A 5 52.67 48.38 -13.08
C ALA A 5 52.22 48.87 -11.70
N PRO A 6 50.91 49.17 -11.53
CA PRO A 6 50.36 49.53 -10.21
C PRO A 6 49.99 48.29 -9.38
N ALA A 7 50.26 48.42 -8.09
CA ALA A 7 49.97 47.43 -7.08
C ALA A 7 48.41 47.28 -6.88
N LEU A 8 47.92 46.04 -6.90
CA LEU A 8 46.56 45.68 -6.49
C LEU A 8 46.53 45.55 -4.96
N ALA A 9 45.67 46.33 -4.32
CA ALA A 9 45.35 46.21 -2.91
C ALA A 9 44.40 45.04 -2.70
N LEU A 10 44.79 44.05 -1.89
CA LEU A 10 43.94 42.98 -1.41
C LEU A 10 43.08 43.52 -0.27
N LEU A 11 41.77 43.61 -0.53
CA LEU A 11 40.75 43.77 0.51
C LEU A 11 40.46 42.38 1.13
N SER A 12 40.83 42.20 2.36
CA SER A 12 40.44 41.07 3.19
C SER A 12 38.96 41.20 3.59
N LEU A 13 38.09 40.43 2.98
CA LEU A 13 36.73 40.19 3.47
C LEU A 13 36.79 39.18 4.62
N SER A 14 36.52 39.64 5.84
CA SER A 14 36.27 38.79 6.98
C SER A 14 34.94 38.07 6.76
N ALA A 15 34.96 36.75 6.55
CA ALA A 15 33.80 35.90 6.58
C ALA A 15 33.32 35.82 8.06
N GLY A 16 32.25 36.54 8.38
CA GLY A 16 31.48 36.31 9.57
C GLY A 16 30.75 34.95 9.44
N SER A 17 31.11 34.00 10.28
CA SER A 17 30.39 32.74 10.43
C SER A 17 29.03 33.00 11.09
N CYS A 18 27.97 33.05 10.32
CA CYS A 18 26.66 32.85 10.86
C CYS A 18 26.42 31.33 10.97
N ASN A 19 26.86 30.73 12.06
CA ASN A 19 26.38 29.46 12.55
C ASN A 19 25.20 29.75 13.48
N GLU A 20 24.07 30.14 12.94
CA GLU A 20 22.78 29.91 13.59
C GLU A 20 22.29 28.54 13.10
N GLU A 21 22.36 27.56 13.99
CA GLU A 21 21.60 26.31 13.81
C GLU A 21 20.13 26.70 13.63
N PRO A 22 19.43 26.10 12.63
CA PRO A 22 18.00 26.34 12.51
C PRO A 22 17.32 25.95 13.84
N PRO A 23 16.31 26.72 14.31
CA PRO A 23 15.63 26.40 15.55
C PRO A 23 15.13 24.96 15.50
N GLU A 24 15.49 24.19 16.52
CA GLU A 24 14.96 22.84 16.73
C GLU A 24 13.45 22.99 16.87
N ILE A 25 12.71 22.65 15.82
CA ILE A 25 11.24 22.61 15.87
C ILE A 25 10.92 21.37 16.70
N GLU A 26 10.57 21.56 17.97
CA GLU A 26 10.00 20.47 18.76
C GLU A 26 8.85 19.85 17.97
N PRO A 27 8.85 18.52 17.75
CA PRO A 27 7.72 17.87 17.11
C PRO A 27 6.47 18.17 17.95
N PRO A 28 5.39 18.67 17.35
CA PRO A 28 4.16 18.89 18.11
C PRO A 28 3.73 17.55 18.71
N ASN A 29 3.27 17.61 19.97
CA ASN A 29 2.75 16.45 20.65
C ASN A 29 1.76 15.71 19.75
N PRO A 30 1.82 14.35 19.69
CA PRO A 30 0.82 13.58 18.97
C PRO A 30 -0.57 14.03 19.45
N VAL A 31 -1.49 14.21 18.49
CA VAL A 31 -2.90 14.32 18.86
C VAL A 31 -3.28 12.92 19.33
N GLU A 32 -3.34 12.76 20.64
CA GLU A 32 -3.57 11.45 21.26
C GLU A 32 -4.96 10.94 20.87
N ILE A 33 -4.99 9.73 20.32
CA ILE A 33 -6.23 8.97 20.23
C ILE A 33 -6.49 8.43 21.62
N ASP A 34 -7.65 8.77 22.18
CA ASP A 34 -8.06 8.36 23.52
C ASP A 34 -8.02 6.83 23.65
N GLU A 35 -7.10 6.32 24.46
CA GLU A 35 -6.99 4.89 24.76
C GLU A 35 -8.11 4.38 25.70
N SER A 36 -9.00 5.27 26.17
CA SER A 36 -10.07 4.91 27.11
C SER A 36 -11.13 3.96 26.54
N ALA A 37 -11.18 3.77 25.23
CA ALA A 37 -11.92 2.70 24.59
C ALA A 37 -11.16 1.37 24.65
N ASN A 38 -10.69 0.99 25.83
CA ASN A 38 -10.18 -0.36 26.07
C ASN A 38 -11.33 -1.34 25.80
N THR A 39 -11.35 -1.90 24.61
CA THR A 39 -12.45 -2.69 24.06
C THR A 39 -12.67 -4.02 24.80
N GLY A 40 -11.86 -4.34 25.80
CA GLY A 40 -11.86 -5.64 26.46
C GLY A 40 -11.40 -6.79 25.55
N CYS A 41 -10.88 -6.47 24.36
CA CYS A 41 -10.37 -7.46 23.42
C CYS A 41 -8.91 -7.81 23.73
N PRO A 42 -8.48 -9.07 23.55
CA PRO A 42 -7.08 -9.46 23.71
C PRO A 42 -6.18 -8.64 22.75
N PRO A 43 -5.07 -8.08 23.24
CA PRO A 43 -4.16 -7.32 22.40
C PRO A 43 -3.52 -8.22 21.31
N LEU A 44 -3.15 -7.61 20.20
CA LEU A 44 -2.29 -8.26 19.22
C LEU A 44 -0.86 -8.38 19.77
N PRO A 45 -0.09 -9.40 19.36
CA PRO A 45 1.31 -9.49 19.74
C PRO A 45 2.09 -8.25 19.30
N PRO A 46 3.04 -7.75 20.11
CA PRO A 46 3.89 -6.64 19.71
C PRO A 46 4.74 -7.03 18.48
N ILE A 47 5.05 -6.04 17.66
CA ILE A 47 5.91 -6.23 16.49
C ILE A 47 7.36 -6.39 16.95
N SER A 48 7.98 -7.54 16.68
CA SER A 48 9.32 -7.89 17.17
C SER A 48 10.42 -7.83 16.11
N GLY A 49 10.08 -7.88 14.80
CA GLY A 49 11.08 -7.92 13.73
C GLY A 49 10.45 -7.85 12.35
N PHE A 50 11.27 -7.98 11.32
CA PHE A 50 10.82 -7.99 9.94
C PHE A 50 10.20 -9.35 9.55
N VAL A 51 9.25 -9.28 8.63
CA VAL A 51 8.79 -10.48 7.91
C VAL A 51 9.52 -10.52 6.58
N GLY A 52 10.20 -11.61 6.32
CA GLY A 52 10.88 -11.89 5.07
C GLY A 52 10.17 -12.96 4.26
N ARG A 53 10.68 -13.22 3.06
CA ARG A 53 10.23 -14.30 2.18
C ARG A 53 11.20 -15.46 2.23
N GLY A 54 10.70 -16.66 2.50
CA GLY A 54 11.35 -17.93 2.21
C GLY A 54 10.97 -18.45 0.82
N ASP A 55 11.06 -19.77 0.61
CA ASP A 55 10.59 -20.41 -0.63
C ASP A 55 9.06 -20.58 -0.56
N ALA A 56 8.34 -19.68 -1.26
CA ALA A 56 6.89 -19.60 -1.28
C ALA A 56 6.19 -19.45 0.10
N VAL A 57 6.92 -18.99 1.12
CA VAL A 57 6.37 -18.77 2.47
C VAL A 57 6.85 -17.45 3.06
N LEU A 58 6.05 -16.90 3.97
CA LEU A 58 6.46 -15.74 4.78
C LEU A 58 7.02 -16.21 6.12
N LEU A 59 8.12 -15.60 6.54
CA LEU A 59 8.83 -15.95 7.76
C LEU A 59 9.10 -14.71 8.61
N LEU A 60 8.65 -14.70 9.85
CA LEU A 60 9.08 -13.73 10.85
C LEU A 60 10.48 -14.12 11.31
N ASP A 61 11.39 -13.14 11.34
CA ASP A 61 12.79 -13.33 11.75
C ASP A 61 13.49 -14.51 11.04
N SER A 62 13.11 -14.76 9.78
CA SER A 62 13.64 -15.81 8.90
C SER A 62 13.40 -17.26 9.35
N VAL A 63 12.62 -17.48 10.40
CA VAL A 63 12.42 -18.84 10.98
C VAL A 63 10.96 -19.18 11.30
N THR A 64 10.18 -18.25 11.79
CA THR A 64 8.81 -18.52 12.24
C THR A 64 7.83 -18.28 11.09
N PRO A 65 7.01 -19.26 10.67
CA PRO A 65 6.00 -19.04 9.66
C PRO A 65 5.08 -17.85 10.04
N PHE A 66 4.84 -16.97 9.07
CA PHE A 66 3.95 -15.83 9.22
C PHE A 66 2.75 -16.00 8.28
N ARG A 67 1.58 -16.23 8.86
CA ARG A 67 0.31 -16.27 8.13
C ARG A 67 -0.66 -15.30 8.78
N SER A 68 -1.44 -14.59 7.98
CA SER A 68 -2.32 -13.56 8.51
C SER A 68 -3.55 -13.28 7.64
N THR A 69 -4.60 -12.83 8.31
CA THR A 69 -5.68 -12.06 7.67
C THR A 69 -5.51 -10.58 7.98
N GLY A 70 -6.16 -9.73 7.19
CA GLY A 70 -6.14 -8.29 7.39
C GLY A 70 -7.27 -7.59 6.63
N THR A 71 -7.16 -6.29 6.53
CA THR A 71 -8.14 -5.46 5.83
C THR A 71 -7.49 -4.27 5.14
N ASN A 72 -8.24 -3.65 4.23
CA ASN A 72 -7.89 -2.37 3.63
C ASN A 72 -8.45 -1.20 4.45
N LEU A 73 -7.58 -0.22 4.74
CA LEU A 73 -7.88 1.05 5.40
C LEU A 73 -7.28 2.21 4.58
N TYR A 74 -7.58 2.25 3.29
CA TYR A 74 -6.98 3.16 2.32
C TYR A 74 -7.02 4.64 2.75
N TYR A 75 -8.03 5.03 3.51
CA TYR A 75 -8.35 6.40 3.92
C TYR A 75 -7.59 6.86 5.19
N LEU A 76 -6.81 6.01 5.85
CA LEU A 76 -6.29 6.29 7.20
C LEU A 76 -5.37 7.53 7.24
N GLN A 77 -4.46 7.64 6.25
CA GLN A 77 -3.58 8.80 6.09
C GLN A 77 -4.39 10.10 5.96
N GLN A 78 -5.44 10.10 5.16
CA GLN A 78 -6.28 11.28 4.91
C GLN A 78 -6.98 11.74 6.18
N LEU A 79 -7.62 10.81 6.92
CA LEU A 79 -8.31 11.15 8.17
C LEU A 79 -7.36 11.74 9.20
N LEU A 80 -6.16 11.16 9.35
CA LEU A 80 -5.17 11.67 10.30
C LEU A 80 -4.59 13.01 9.86
N SER A 81 -4.43 13.26 8.57
CA SER A 81 -4.04 14.58 8.07
C SER A 81 -5.10 15.64 8.38
N TYR A 82 -6.38 15.34 8.21
CA TYR A 82 -7.45 16.25 8.59
C TYR A 82 -7.51 16.48 10.11
N ALA A 83 -7.40 15.39 10.89
CA ALA A 83 -7.41 15.49 12.34
C ALA A 83 -6.30 16.41 12.87
N GLN A 84 -5.11 16.37 12.28
CA GLN A 84 -3.98 17.18 12.70
C GLN A 84 -4.11 18.64 12.26
N GLN A 85 -4.62 18.92 11.05
CA GLN A 85 -4.73 20.26 10.50
C GLN A 85 -5.95 21.01 11.02
N ASP A 86 -7.10 20.36 11.01
CA ASP A 86 -8.39 20.96 11.32
C ASP A 86 -8.84 20.68 12.76
N GLN A 87 -8.01 19.94 13.53
CA GLN A 87 -8.35 19.46 14.87
C GLN A 87 -9.73 18.75 14.88
N ASP A 88 -9.97 17.90 13.85
CA ASP A 88 -11.22 17.19 13.67
C ASP A 88 -11.33 15.98 14.65
N PRO A 89 -12.09 16.11 15.75
CA PRO A 89 -12.26 15.03 16.72
C PRO A 89 -12.97 13.81 16.12
N GLN A 90 -13.83 14.01 15.11
CA GLN A 90 -14.55 12.91 14.47
C GLN A 90 -13.61 12.03 13.64
N ALA A 91 -12.63 12.66 12.97
CA ALA A 91 -11.60 11.91 12.26
C ALA A 91 -10.74 11.07 13.20
N LEU A 92 -10.33 11.63 14.36
CA LEU A 92 -9.58 10.89 15.39
C LEU A 92 -10.40 9.74 15.96
N GLN A 93 -11.67 9.97 16.29
CA GLN A 93 -12.58 8.93 16.76
C GLN A 93 -12.72 7.80 15.74
N ALA A 94 -12.89 8.14 14.45
CA ALA A 94 -13.02 7.19 13.37
C ALA A 94 -11.78 6.30 13.22
N VAL A 95 -10.58 6.89 13.36
CA VAL A 95 -9.30 6.16 13.32
C VAL A 95 -9.15 5.26 14.53
N GLY A 96 -9.41 5.76 15.74
CA GLY A 96 -9.40 4.94 16.96
C GLY A 96 -10.33 3.75 16.85
N GLU A 97 -11.60 4.00 16.46
CA GLU A 97 -12.62 2.95 16.30
C GLU A 97 -12.15 1.85 15.34
N VAL A 98 -11.67 2.19 14.14
CA VAL A 98 -11.33 1.18 13.14
C VAL A 98 -10.07 0.40 13.49
N LEU A 99 -9.08 1.00 14.12
CA LEU A 99 -7.88 0.30 14.57
C LEU A 99 -8.15 -0.62 15.77
N ASP A 100 -9.01 -0.20 16.69
CA ASP A 100 -9.46 -1.04 17.81
C ASP A 100 -10.32 -2.21 17.30
N ASP A 101 -11.13 -1.98 16.27
CA ASP A 101 -11.86 -3.06 15.59
C ASP A 101 -10.92 -4.11 14.98
N LEU A 102 -9.77 -3.71 14.38
CA LEU A 102 -8.76 -4.67 13.91
C LEU A 102 -8.23 -5.53 15.07
N VAL A 103 -7.93 -4.92 16.21
CA VAL A 103 -7.48 -5.67 17.40
C VAL A 103 -8.54 -6.67 17.82
N CYS A 104 -9.81 -6.24 17.93
CA CYS A 104 -10.91 -7.08 18.34
C CYS A 104 -11.22 -8.22 17.36
N LEU A 105 -11.04 -7.97 16.07
CA LEU A 105 -11.19 -8.97 15.01
C LEU A 105 -9.95 -9.85 14.84
N SER A 106 -8.88 -9.57 15.57
CA SER A 106 -7.62 -10.30 15.46
C SER A 106 -6.98 -10.21 14.06
N LEU A 107 -7.01 -9.02 13.45
CA LEU A 107 -6.50 -8.74 12.11
C LEU A 107 -5.20 -7.93 12.20
N PRO A 108 -4.02 -8.56 12.25
CA PRO A 108 -2.75 -7.86 12.48
C PRO A 108 -2.14 -7.22 11.23
N VAL A 109 -2.86 -7.15 10.11
CA VAL A 109 -2.37 -6.49 8.89
C VAL A 109 -3.40 -5.51 8.34
N ALA A 110 -2.96 -4.30 8.05
CA ALA A 110 -3.75 -3.26 7.39
C ALA A 110 -3.06 -2.79 6.11
N ARG A 111 -3.78 -2.73 5.00
CA ARG A 111 -3.30 -2.10 3.78
C ARG A 111 -3.78 -0.66 3.76
N ILE A 112 -2.84 0.29 3.81
CA ILE A 112 -3.09 1.73 3.93
C ILE A 112 -2.45 2.41 2.73
N TRP A 113 -3.16 3.28 2.02
CA TRP A 113 -2.53 3.98 0.92
C TRP A 113 -1.42 4.90 1.40
N GLY A 114 -0.19 4.57 0.99
CA GLY A 114 1.03 5.29 1.30
C GLY A 114 1.28 6.49 0.39
N PHE A 115 0.26 6.95 -0.34
CA PHE A 115 0.29 8.08 -1.26
C PHE A 115 -0.97 8.93 -1.12
N ASN A 116 -0.85 10.21 -1.48
CA ASN A 116 -1.99 11.10 -1.68
C ASN A 116 -1.52 12.26 -2.56
N ASP A 117 -1.76 12.12 -3.87
CA ASP A 117 -1.42 13.11 -4.90
C ASP A 117 -2.63 13.99 -5.26
N SER A 118 -3.63 14.05 -4.39
CA SER A 118 -4.84 14.88 -4.56
C SER A 118 -4.53 16.37 -4.41
N LYS A 119 -5.56 17.21 -4.64
CA LYS A 119 -5.44 18.65 -4.49
C LYS A 119 -5.98 19.19 -3.15
N ASP A 120 -6.47 18.30 -2.29
CA ASP A 120 -7.01 18.67 -0.99
C ASP A 120 -5.92 18.95 0.06
N THR A 121 -6.35 19.29 1.28
CA THR A 121 -5.42 19.66 2.36
C THR A 121 -4.64 18.47 2.90
N SER A 122 -5.13 17.24 2.74
CA SER A 122 -4.46 16.01 3.20
C SER A 122 -3.40 15.49 2.23
N SER A 123 -3.24 16.10 1.05
CA SER A 123 -2.30 15.64 0.04
C SER A 123 -0.86 15.57 0.55
N ILE A 124 -0.15 14.52 0.14
CA ILE A 124 1.29 14.38 0.37
C ILE A 124 2.07 15.14 -0.71
N ARG A 125 1.59 15.09 -1.95
CA ARG A 125 2.21 15.81 -3.07
C ARG A 125 1.13 16.29 -4.05
N ARG A 126 1.08 17.58 -4.32
CA ARG A 126 0.13 18.17 -5.30
C ARG A 126 0.67 18.20 -6.71
N ASN A 127 1.96 18.40 -6.84
CA ASN A 127 2.72 18.35 -8.10
C ASN A 127 4.23 18.29 -7.79
N PRO A 128 5.07 17.92 -8.75
CA PRO A 128 6.51 17.80 -8.54
C PRO A 128 7.21 19.12 -8.20
N GLN A 129 6.68 20.26 -8.65
CA GLN A 129 7.30 21.58 -8.44
C GLN A 129 7.09 22.11 -7.01
N GLU A 130 5.97 21.80 -6.39
CA GLU A 130 5.69 22.17 -5.00
C GLU A 130 6.39 21.24 -4.00
N GLY A 131 6.84 20.06 -4.46
CA GLY A 131 7.47 19.06 -3.62
C GLY A 131 6.48 18.34 -2.69
N PHE A 132 6.99 17.87 -1.56
CA PHE A 132 6.22 17.08 -0.58
C PHE A 132 5.67 17.99 0.52
N ARG A 133 4.48 17.68 0.97
CA ARG A 133 3.79 18.45 2.02
C ARG A 133 3.89 17.72 3.35
N GLU A 134 4.47 18.43 4.31
CA GLU A 134 4.71 17.88 5.66
C GLU A 134 3.41 17.46 6.36
N GLU A 135 2.33 18.19 6.15
CA GLU A 135 1.02 17.90 6.76
C GLU A 135 0.49 16.52 6.30
N GLY A 136 0.61 16.23 5.01
CA GLY A 136 0.22 14.93 4.46
C GLY A 136 1.14 13.79 4.91
N LEU A 137 2.46 14.04 4.93
CA LEU A 137 3.45 13.08 5.42
C LEU A 137 3.25 12.76 6.90
N ARG A 138 2.95 13.74 7.74
CA ARG A 138 2.68 13.51 9.17
C ARG A 138 1.42 12.70 9.42
N GLY A 139 0.38 12.85 8.58
CA GLY A 139 -0.79 11.99 8.63
C GLY A 139 -0.42 10.52 8.41
N LEU A 140 0.51 10.25 7.47
CA LEU A 140 1.01 8.90 7.24
C LEU A 140 1.94 8.42 8.38
N ASP A 141 2.80 9.30 8.92
CA ASP A 141 3.63 9.00 10.08
C ASP A 141 2.76 8.49 11.25
N GLN A 142 1.68 9.22 11.55
CA GLN A 142 0.77 8.85 12.63
C GLN A 142 0.03 7.55 12.30
N ALA A 143 -0.37 7.30 11.05
CA ALA A 143 -1.02 6.06 10.66
C ALA A 143 -0.13 4.83 10.93
N VAL A 144 1.15 4.91 10.59
CA VAL A 144 2.14 3.84 10.84
C VAL A 144 2.36 3.66 12.35
N TRP A 145 2.50 4.75 13.08
CA TRP A 145 2.69 4.72 14.54
C TRP A 145 1.48 4.11 15.27
N GLU A 146 0.26 4.55 14.94
CA GLU A 146 -0.98 4.03 15.55
C GLU A 146 -1.20 2.55 15.26
N ALA A 147 -0.87 2.10 14.06
CA ALA A 147 -0.87 0.68 13.71
C ALA A 147 0.17 -0.09 14.53
N LYS A 148 1.43 0.37 14.53
CA LYS A 148 2.55 -0.26 15.25
C LYS A 148 2.26 -0.49 16.73
N ARG A 149 1.80 0.54 17.44
CA ARG A 149 1.53 0.44 18.89
C ARG A 149 0.41 -0.52 19.25
N ARG A 150 -0.44 -0.90 18.26
CA ARG A 150 -1.49 -1.92 18.39
C ARG A 150 -1.06 -3.30 17.88
N GLY A 151 0.18 -3.48 17.47
CA GLY A 151 0.66 -4.74 16.90
C GLY A 151 0.18 -4.99 15.46
N ILE A 152 -0.25 -3.96 14.75
CA ILE A 152 -0.73 -4.02 13.36
C ILE A 152 0.42 -3.67 12.43
N ARG A 153 0.71 -4.55 11.45
CA ARG A 153 1.63 -4.28 10.35
C ARG A 153 0.90 -3.62 9.19
N VAL A 154 1.61 -2.80 8.42
CA VAL A 154 1.02 -2.06 7.31
C VAL A 154 1.64 -2.46 5.97
N ILE A 155 0.81 -2.46 4.93
CA ILE A 155 1.22 -2.57 3.52
C ILE A 155 0.93 -1.20 2.87
N LEU A 156 1.91 -0.66 2.15
CA LEU A 156 1.88 0.70 1.62
C LEU A 156 1.99 0.73 0.09
N PRO A 157 0.87 0.81 -0.66
CA PRO A 157 0.88 1.18 -2.08
C PRO A 157 1.42 2.60 -2.27
N LEU A 158 2.22 2.83 -3.33
CA LEU A 158 2.90 4.11 -3.59
C LEU A 158 2.29 4.95 -4.71
N VAL A 159 1.32 4.40 -5.45
CA VAL A 159 0.53 5.10 -6.46
C VAL A 159 -0.75 4.31 -6.72
N ASN A 160 -1.80 4.99 -7.21
CA ASN A 160 -3.01 4.32 -7.69
C ASN A 160 -3.06 4.31 -9.22
N ASN A 161 -3.53 3.22 -9.79
CA ASN A 161 -3.89 3.18 -11.22
C ASN A 161 -4.99 4.20 -11.53
N TRP A 162 -5.94 4.34 -10.62
CA TRP A 162 -7.14 5.14 -10.75
C TRP A 162 -6.96 6.58 -10.27
N GLY A 163 -7.97 7.44 -10.46
CA GLY A 163 -7.91 8.85 -10.11
C GLY A 163 -8.13 9.16 -8.62
N GLU A 164 -8.56 8.19 -7.83
CA GLU A 164 -8.73 8.36 -6.40
C GLU A 164 -7.40 8.67 -5.74
N TYR A 165 -7.38 9.73 -4.93
CA TYR A 165 -6.18 10.31 -4.31
C TYR A 165 -5.10 10.74 -5.33
N GLY A 166 -5.51 11.04 -6.58
CA GLY A 166 -4.63 11.51 -7.66
C GLY A 166 -4.14 10.42 -8.58
N GLY A 167 -3.33 9.50 -8.07
CA GLY A 167 -2.84 8.34 -8.83
C GLY A 167 -2.12 8.66 -10.14
N ILE A 168 -1.99 7.69 -11.04
CA ILE A 168 -1.35 7.85 -12.36
C ILE A 168 -1.96 9.01 -13.19
N PRO A 169 -3.29 9.27 -13.15
CA PRO A 169 -3.85 10.45 -13.81
C PRO A 169 -3.24 11.78 -13.35
N ALA A 170 -2.84 11.91 -12.08
CA ALA A 170 -2.14 13.10 -11.62
C ALA A 170 -0.75 13.23 -12.26
N TYR A 171 0.00 12.14 -12.40
CA TYR A 171 1.32 12.12 -13.08
C TYR A 171 1.18 12.54 -14.55
N ALA A 172 0.15 12.06 -15.26
CA ALA A 172 -0.14 12.47 -16.63
C ALA A 172 -0.45 13.97 -16.73
N ALA A 173 -1.24 14.49 -15.78
CA ALA A 173 -1.54 15.93 -15.71
C ALA A 173 -0.28 16.75 -15.39
N TRP A 174 0.59 16.30 -14.50
CA TRP A 174 1.86 16.97 -14.20
C TRP A 174 2.79 17.01 -15.39
N ALA A 175 2.90 15.90 -16.14
CA ALA A 175 3.69 15.85 -17.37
C ALA A 175 3.17 16.82 -18.41
N SER A 176 1.86 16.86 -18.61
CA SER A 176 1.20 17.81 -19.53
C SER A 176 1.48 19.28 -19.14
N ALA A 177 1.41 19.58 -17.84
CA ALA A 177 1.69 20.93 -17.32
C ALA A 177 3.19 21.30 -17.42
N THR A 178 4.10 20.33 -17.24
CA THR A 178 5.54 20.57 -17.21
C THR A 178 6.14 20.67 -18.61
N PHE A 179 5.73 19.80 -19.53
CA PHE A 179 6.39 19.67 -20.86
C PHE A 179 5.54 20.24 -22.00
N GLY A 180 4.28 20.61 -21.73
CA GLY A 180 3.30 20.95 -22.77
C GLY A 180 2.76 19.70 -23.47
N GLY A 181 1.70 19.89 -24.25
CA GLY A 181 1.02 18.78 -24.93
C GLY A 181 0.08 18.01 -24.01
N THR A 182 -0.27 16.79 -24.43
CA THR A 182 -1.18 15.92 -23.69
C THR A 182 -0.50 14.59 -23.42
N TYR A 183 -0.47 14.22 -22.16
CA TYR A 183 -0.01 12.90 -21.70
C TYR A 183 -1.20 12.11 -21.19
N ALA A 184 -1.25 10.81 -21.55
CA ALA A 184 -2.27 9.88 -21.12
C ALA A 184 -1.81 9.08 -19.89
N HIS A 185 -2.74 8.41 -19.22
CA HIS A 185 -2.47 7.48 -18.14
C HIS A 185 -1.33 6.49 -18.48
N ASP A 186 -1.43 5.81 -19.60
CA ASP A 186 -0.49 4.74 -19.97
C ASP A 186 0.93 5.23 -20.33
N ASP A 187 1.11 6.55 -20.51
CA ASP A 187 2.45 7.14 -20.67
C ASP A 187 3.31 6.96 -19.42
N PHE A 188 2.70 6.76 -18.26
CA PHE A 188 3.45 6.43 -17.01
C PHE A 188 4.41 5.26 -17.21
N PHE A 189 3.99 4.23 -17.94
CA PHE A 189 4.77 3.02 -18.16
C PHE A 189 5.91 3.16 -19.19
N SER A 190 6.01 4.30 -19.86
CA SER A 190 7.07 4.57 -20.84
C SER A 190 7.83 5.88 -20.61
N ASN A 191 7.22 6.84 -19.91
CA ASN A 191 7.80 8.15 -19.68
C ASN A 191 8.80 8.11 -18.53
N ALA A 192 10.07 8.37 -18.84
CA ALA A 192 11.16 8.32 -17.87
C ALA A 192 10.97 9.33 -16.71
N GLN A 193 10.39 10.51 -16.99
CA GLN A 193 10.20 11.52 -15.97
C GLN A 193 9.07 11.19 -15.00
N MET A 194 7.96 10.59 -15.48
CA MET A 194 6.89 10.12 -14.59
C MET A 194 7.41 9.04 -13.64
N LYS A 195 8.18 8.07 -14.18
CA LYS A 195 8.86 7.04 -13.37
C LYS A 195 9.87 7.65 -12.40
N GLN A 196 10.58 8.72 -12.80
CA GLN A 196 11.50 9.42 -11.90
C GLN A 196 10.74 10.09 -10.74
N TRP A 197 9.61 10.75 -11.00
CA TRP A 197 8.78 11.32 -9.93
C TRP A 197 8.26 10.28 -8.95
N TRP A 198 7.94 9.07 -9.43
CA TRP A 198 7.59 7.96 -8.56
C TRP A 198 8.80 7.53 -7.69
N LYS A 199 10.00 7.41 -8.31
CA LYS A 199 11.24 7.07 -7.58
C LYS A 199 11.59 8.12 -6.53
N ASP A 200 11.46 9.40 -6.85
CA ASP A 200 11.69 10.49 -5.92
C ASP A 200 10.75 10.40 -4.71
N TYR A 201 9.49 10.03 -4.95
CA TYR A 201 8.53 9.81 -3.88
C TYR A 201 8.90 8.59 -3.02
N ALA A 202 9.13 7.45 -3.65
CA ALA A 202 9.52 6.21 -2.95
C ALA A 202 10.78 6.41 -2.10
N TYR A 203 11.79 7.12 -2.64
CA TYR A 203 13.01 7.46 -1.91
C TYR A 203 12.73 8.37 -0.71
N THR A 204 11.97 9.43 -0.92
CA THR A 204 11.62 10.38 0.13
C THR A 204 10.89 9.68 1.27
N LEU A 205 9.92 8.83 0.95
CA LEU A 205 9.14 8.14 1.98
C LEU A 205 9.97 7.07 2.69
N ALA A 206 10.71 6.23 1.96
CA ALA A 206 11.52 5.17 2.58
C ALA A 206 12.63 5.72 3.50
N THR A 207 13.21 6.88 3.16
CA THR A 207 14.26 7.51 3.98
C THR A 207 13.73 8.47 5.04
N ARG A 208 12.43 8.81 5.00
CA ARG A 208 11.80 9.66 6.01
C ARG A 208 11.91 9.04 7.39
N VAL A 209 12.38 9.82 8.36
CA VAL A 209 12.26 9.48 9.77
C VAL A 209 10.85 9.84 10.23
N ASN A 210 10.08 8.83 10.65
CA ASN A 210 8.73 9.01 11.16
C ASN A 210 8.77 9.89 12.40
N THR A 211 8.00 10.97 12.40
CA THR A 211 8.03 11.99 13.47
C THR A 211 7.49 11.50 14.81
N PHE A 212 6.78 10.37 14.85
CA PHE A 212 6.23 9.78 16.07
C PHE A 212 7.09 8.63 16.60
N THR A 213 7.73 7.84 15.72
CA THR A 213 8.55 6.69 16.13
C THR A 213 10.04 7.00 16.22
N GLY A 214 10.52 8.04 15.54
CA GLY A 214 11.94 8.35 15.40
C GLY A 214 12.71 7.33 14.53
N VAL A 215 12.02 6.43 13.83
CA VAL A 215 12.59 5.37 12.99
C VAL A 215 12.35 5.71 11.52
N ALA A 216 13.36 5.51 10.65
CA ALA A 216 13.15 5.68 9.22
C ALA A 216 12.19 4.59 8.70
N TYR A 217 11.35 4.94 7.71
CA TYR A 217 10.35 4.00 7.19
C TYR A 217 10.97 2.70 6.70
N ARG A 218 12.11 2.75 6.01
CA ARG A 218 12.83 1.54 5.55
C ARG A 218 13.35 0.65 6.69
N ASP A 219 13.49 1.21 7.89
CA ASP A 219 14.00 0.52 9.08
C ASP A 219 12.86 0.15 10.06
N GLU A 220 11.59 0.40 9.67
CA GLU A 220 10.40 0.20 10.49
C GLU A 220 9.78 -1.18 10.27
N PRO A 221 9.89 -2.14 11.21
CA PRO A 221 9.33 -3.49 11.05
C PRO A 221 7.81 -3.53 10.97
N ALA A 222 7.12 -2.48 11.39
CA ALA A 222 5.68 -2.38 11.23
C ALA A 222 5.27 -2.26 9.76
N ILE A 223 6.16 -1.80 8.87
CA ILE A 223 5.91 -1.83 7.43
C ILE A 223 6.23 -3.23 6.92
N LEU A 224 5.17 -4.01 6.68
CA LEU A 224 5.26 -5.38 6.18
C LEU A 224 5.76 -5.41 4.74
N ALA A 225 5.17 -4.56 3.90
CA ALA A 225 5.50 -4.51 2.48
C ALA A 225 5.25 -3.12 1.88
N TRP A 226 6.01 -2.84 0.84
CA TRP A 226 5.77 -1.75 -0.10
C TRP A 226 5.13 -2.32 -1.37
N GLU A 227 4.11 -1.66 -1.90
CA GLU A 227 3.58 -1.99 -3.21
C GLU A 227 3.96 -0.93 -4.24
N ILE A 228 4.35 -1.38 -5.42
CA ILE A 228 4.70 -0.48 -6.54
C ILE A 228 3.52 0.41 -6.89
N GLY A 229 2.31 -0.13 -6.87
CA GLY A 229 1.08 0.64 -7.03
C GLY A 229 -0.16 -0.20 -6.85
N ASN A 230 -1.30 0.45 -6.63
CA ASN A 230 -2.59 -0.22 -6.56
C ASN A 230 -3.14 -0.50 -7.96
N GLU A 231 -3.40 -1.77 -8.29
CA GLU A 231 -4.10 -2.24 -9.49
C GLU A 231 -3.54 -1.72 -10.83
N LEU A 232 -2.21 -1.68 -10.98
CA LEU A 232 -1.58 -1.15 -12.18
C LEU A 232 -2.05 -1.86 -13.45
N ARG A 233 -2.59 -1.08 -14.39
CA ARG A 233 -3.06 -1.52 -15.71
C ARG A 233 -2.54 -0.59 -16.80
N CYS A 234 -2.38 -1.13 -17.99
CA CYS A 234 -1.90 -0.40 -19.16
C CYS A 234 -2.52 -1.00 -20.43
N ALA A 235 -3.74 -0.61 -20.76
CA ALA A 235 -4.45 -1.19 -21.90
C ALA A 235 -3.67 -0.99 -23.22
N SER A 236 -2.99 0.14 -23.40
CA SER A 236 -2.12 0.37 -24.57
C SER A 236 -0.83 -0.47 -24.57
N CYS A 237 -0.51 -1.13 -23.45
CA CYS A 237 0.60 -2.06 -23.33
C CYS A 237 0.22 -3.51 -23.66
N ALA A 238 -1.04 -3.80 -23.96
CA ALA A 238 -1.51 -5.15 -24.29
C ALA A 238 -0.61 -5.81 -25.34
N GLY A 239 -0.24 -7.07 -25.10
CA GLY A 239 0.67 -7.82 -25.97
C GLY A 239 2.15 -7.40 -25.91
N THR A 240 2.55 -6.53 -24.95
CA THR A 240 3.93 -6.12 -24.72
C THR A 240 4.40 -6.52 -23.31
N THR A 241 5.67 -6.26 -22.98
CA THR A 241 6.24 -6.44 -21.65
C THR A 241 6.33 -5.12 -20.87
N ARG A 242 5.80 -4.02 -21.41
CA ARG A 242 6.05 -2.66 -20.89
C ARG A 242 5.64 -2.49 -19.41
N LEU A 243 4.45 -2.97 -19.03
CA LEU A 243 4.01 -2.87 -17.63
C LEU A 243 4.86 -3.75 -16.72
N PRO A 244 5.06 -5.06 -16.96
CA PRO A 244 5.96 -5.88 -16.15
C PRO A 244 7.40 -5.33 -16.07
N ASP A 245 7.95 -4.81 -17.18
CA ASP A 245 9.30 -4.22 -17.19
C ASP A 245 9.35 -2.95 -16.34
N THR A 246 8.30 -2.12 -16.37
CA THR A 246 8.21 -0.94 -15.50
C THR A 246 8.13 -1.34 -14.02
N VAL A 247 7.29 -2.31 -13.68
CA VAL A 247 7.22 -2.82 -12.31
C VAL A 247 8.58 -3.39 -11.86
N ALA A 248 9.27 -4.13 -12.73
CA ALA A 248 10.61 -4.66 -12.44
C ALA A 248 11.63 -3.54 -12.17
N GLU A 249 11.62 -2.46 -12.97
CA GLU A 249 12.48 -1.28 -12.78
C GLU A 249 12.22 -0.62 -11.41
N LEU A 250 10.95 -0.37 -11.09
CA LEU A 250 10.56 0.32 -9.86
C LEU A 250 10.77 -0.56 -8.61
N ALA A 251 10.48 -1.86 -8.71
CA ALA A 251 10.74 -2.82 -7.63
C ALA A 251 12.23 -2.95 -7.32
N THR A 252 13.08 -3.02 -8.37
CA THR A 252 14.53 -3.07 -8.19
C THR A 252 15.05 -1.82 -7.48
N PHE A 253 14.56 -0.64 -7.87
CA PHE A 253 14.91 0.60 -7.20
C PHE A 253 14.48 0.60 -5.72
N LEU A 254 13.26 0.18 -5.44
CA LEU A 254 12.72 0.16 -4.07
C LEU A 254 13.44 -0.87 -3.19
N LYS A 255 13.77 -2.05 -3.72
CA LYS A 255 14.54 -3.07 -2.99
C LYS A 255 15.95 -2.60 -2.60
N GLN A 256 16.56 -1.72 -3.39
CA GLN A 256 17.85 -1.13 -3.06
C GLN A 256 17.81 -0.17 -1.87
N ILE A 257 16.69 0.52 -1.66
CA ILE A 257 16.53 1.51 -0.58
C ILE A 257 15.85 0.96 0.68
N ALA A 258 15.10 -0.15 0.55
CA ALA A 258 14.41 -0.83 1.65
C ALA A 258 14.64 -2.36 1.57
N PRO A 259 15.89 -2.84 1.75
CA PRO A 259 16.27 -4.23 1.50
C PRO A 259 15.62 -5.24 2.44
N ASP A 260 15.31 -4.84 3.67
CA ASP A 260 14.79 -5.73 4.71
C ASP A 260 13.27 -5.90 4.67
N GLN A 261 12.59 -5.05 3.89
CA GLN A 261 11.13 -5.09 3.75
C GLN A 261 10.72 -5.83 2.48
N LEU A 262 9.52 -6.40 2.51
CA LEU A 262 8.94 -7.08 1.36
C LEU A 262 8.52 -6.06 0.29
N ILE A 263 8.74 -6.41 -0.98
CA ILE A 263 8.30 -5.62 -2.13
C ILE A 263 7.23 -6.41 -2.87
N ALA A 264 6.08 -5.79 -3.12
CA ALA A 264 4.95 -6.33 -3.84
C ALA A 264 4.62 -5.49 -5.08
N ASP A 265 4.01 -6.10 -6.08
CA ASP A 265 3.51 -5.38 -7.26
C ASP A 265 2.26 -4.55 -6.95
N GLY A 266 1.36 -5.04 -6.07
CA GLY A 266 0.08 -4.42 -5.72
C GLY A 266 -1.00 -4.52 -6.80
N GLY A 267 -0.81 -5.44 -7.76
CA GLY A 267 -1.73 -5.68 -8.87
C GLY A 267 -3.01 -6.41 -8.47
N ASP A 268 -3.97 -6.41 -9.37
CA ASP A 268 -5.24 -7.14 -9.21
C ASP A 268 -5.18 -8.59 -9.73
N GLY A 269 -4.00 -9.06 -10.11
CA GLY A 269 -3.76 -10.43 -10.53
C GLY A 269 -4.07 -10.70 -11.99
N PHE A 270 -4.30 -9.69 -12.80
CA PHE A 270 -4.58 -9.88 -14.22
C PHE A 270 -3.37 -10.45 -14.96
N ASP A 271 -3.64 -11.31 -15.95
CA ASP A 271 -2.61 -12.04 -16.67
C ASP A 271 -2.82 -12.03 -18.18
N ASP A 272 -1.76 -12.31 -18.93
CA ASP A 272 -1.74 -12.46 -20.39
C ASP A 272 -1.52 -13.93 -20.83
N ASP A 273 -1.56 -14.88 -19.89
CA ASP A 273 -1.47 -16.32 -20.16
C ASP A 273 -2.75 -17.07 -19.75
N PRO A 274 -3.78 -17.14 -20.61
CA PRO A 274 -5.02 -17.83 -20.28
C PRO A 274 -4.81 -19.35 -20.04
N THR A 275 -3.69 -19.93 -20.51
CA THR A 275 -3.42 -21.36 -20.32
C THR A 275 -3.05 -21.69 -18.87
N ALA A 276 -2.55 -20.71 -18.11
CA ALA A 276 -2.30 -20.83 -16.69
C ALA A 276 -3.60 -20.92 -15.86
N TYR A 277 -4.75 -20.48 -16.42
CA TYR A 277 -6.04 -20.38 -15.74
C TYR A 277 -7.09 -21.30 -16.38
N VAL A 278 -6.80 -22.60 -16.43
CA VAL A 278 -7.74 -23.59 -16.97
C VAL A 278 -9.08 -23.53 -16.22
N GLY A 279 -10.16 -23.29 -16.95
CA GLY A 279 -11.50 -23.05 -16.42
C GLY A 279 -11.92 -21.57 -16.45
N LEU A 280 -10.96 -20.62 -16.51
CA LEU A 280 -11.20 -19.17 -16.60
C LEU A 280 -10.70 -18.54 -17.91
N THR A 281 -10.34 -19.32 -18.90
CA THR A 281 -9.67 -18.86 -20.15
C THR A 281 -10.45 -17.82 -20.96
N ASN A 282 -11.76 -17.73 -20.75
CA ASN A 282 -12.64 -16.79 -21.47
C ASN A 282 -12.84 -15.45 -20.74
N TYR A 283 -12.36 -15.33 -19.50
CA TYR A 283 -12.52 -14.10 -18.72
C TYR A 283 -11.49 -13.04 -19.15
N TYR A 284 -11.90 -11.77 -19.18
CA TYR A 284 -11.05 -10.66 -19.62
C TYR A 284 -9.79 -10.50 -18.75
N ALA A 285 -9.89 -10.86 -17.47
CA ALA A 285 -8.80 -10.77 -16.51
C ALA A 285 -7.57 -11.63 -16.87
N VAL A 286 -7.70 -12.63 -17.75
CA VAL A 286 -6.62 -13.55 -18.15
C VAL A 286 -6.27 -13.51 -19.63
N ARG A 287 -6.77 -12.50 -20.37
CA ARG A 287 -6.55 -12.38 -21.83
C ARG A 287 -5.47 -11.36 -22.20
N GLY A 288 -4.89 -10.65 -21.22
CA GLY A 288 -3.89 -9.63 -21.46
C GLY A 288 -4.44 -8.29 -21.97
N ASP A 289 -5.76 -8.10 -21.99
CA ASP A 289 -6.40 -6.89 -22.50
C ASP A 289 -5.97 -5.62 -21.71
N GLU A 290 -5.59 -5.79 -20.46
CA GLU A 290 -5.17 -4.73 -19.52
C GLU A 290 -3.65 -4.52 -19.46
N GLY A 291 -2.87 -5.25 -20.26
CA GLY A 291 -1.41 -5.16 -20.31
C GLY A 291 -0.69 -5.65 -19.05
N ALA A 292 -1.41 -6.13 -18.06
CA ALA A 292 -0.87 -6.78 -16.88
C ALA A 292 -0.49 -8.24 -17.17
N SER A 293 0.47 -8.79 -16.44
CA SER A 293 0.86 -10.19 -16.53
C SER A 293 1.39 -10.71 -15.20
N PHE A 294 0.52 -11.33 -14.42
CA PHE A 294 0.86 -11.93 -13.14
C PHE A 294 1.97 -12.99 -13.30
N THR A 295 1.87 -13.83 -14.34
CA THR A 295 2.88 -14.85 -14.65
C THR A 295 4.27 -14.26 -14.93
N ARG A 296 4.36 -13.11 -15.61
CA ARG A 296 5.64 -12.43 -15.89
C ARG A 296 6.19 -11.76 -14.64
N LEU A 297 5.32 -11.12 -13.83
CA LEU A 297 5.70 -10.50 -12.55
C LEU A 297 6.30 -11.53 -11.58
N GLY A 298 5.85 -12.78 -11.61
CA GLY A 298 6.45 -13.89 -10.85
C GLY A 298 7.95 -14.08 -11.12
N ARG A 299 8.46 -13.65 -12.26
CA ARG A 299 9.87 -13.77 -12.66
C ARG A 299 10.73 -12.54 -12.33
N VAL A 300 10.14 -11.51 -11.72
CA VAL A 300 10.86 -10.30 -11.32
C VAL A 300 11.55 -10.55 -9.98
N ASP A 301 12.87 -10.64 -9.98
CA ASP A 301 13.66 -11.01 -8.79
C ASP A 301 13.42 -10.07 -7.60
N ALA A 302 13.26 -8.77 -7.86
CA ALA A 302 13.06 -7.76 -6.83
C ALA A 302 11.69 -7.79 -6.15
N LEU A 303 10.71 -8.51 -6.70
CA LEU A 303 9.42 -8.74 -6.05
C LEU A 303 9.53 -9.92 -5.08
N ASP A 304 9.02 -9.76 -3.89
CA ASP A 304 8.86 -10.82 -2.89
C ASP A 304 7.43 -11.36 -2.91
N LEU A 305 6.46 -10.47 -3.08
CA LEU A 305 5.05 -10.75 -3.05
C LEU A 305 4.41 -10.44 -4.41
N LEU A 306 3.39 -11.22 -4.76
CA LEU A 306 2.52 -10.99 -5.90
C LEU A 306 1.08 -10.78 -5.40
N SER A 307 0.52 -9.61 -5.68
CA SER A 307 -0.83 -9.27 -5.30
C SER A 307 -1.84 -9.78 -6.32
N TYR A 308 -2.99 -10.21 -5.83
CA TYR A 308 -4.19 -10.36 -6.64
C TYR A 308 -5.42 -9.90 -5.85
N HIS A 309 -6.40 -9.36 -6.56
CA HIS A 309 -7.67 -8.89 -6.02
C HIS A 309 -8.81 -9.80 -6.46
N PHE A 310 -9.95 -9.66 -5.79
CA PHE A 310 -11.05 -10.54 -6.04
C PHE A 310 -12.41 -9.89 -5.81
N TYR A 311 -13.06 -9.54 -6.92
CA TYR A 311 -14.40 -8.98 -6.96
C TYR A 311 -15.24 -9.78 -7.97
N PRO A 312 -15.86 -10.92 -7.57
CA PRO A 312 -16.44 -11.90 -8.48
C PRO A 312 -17.38 -11.29 -9.52
N ARG A 313 -18.29 -10.44 -9.07
CA ARG A 313 -19.27 -9.81 -9.97
C ARG A 313 -18.62 -8.84 -10.95
N ASN A 314 -17.60 -8.11 -10.52
CA ASN A 314 -16.89 -7.15 -11.36
C ASN A 314 -16.00 -7.87 -12.39
N TYR A 315 -15.48 -9.04 -12.03
CA TYR A 315 -14.66 -9.87 -12.95
C TYR A 315 -15.50 -10.78 -13.85
N GLY A 316 -16.83 -10.79 -13.66
CA GLY A 316 -17.73 -11.61 -14.45
C GLY A 316 -17.75 -13.08 -14.02
N PHE A 317 -17.24 -13.42 -12.83
CA PHE A 317 -17.30 -14.76 -12.28
C PHE A 317 -18.73 -15.11 -11.91
N THR A 318 -19.17 -16.31 -12.26
CA THR A 318 -20.56 -16.72 -12.15
C THR A 318 -20.78 -17.86 -11.18
N THR A 319 -19.71 -18.55 -10.79
CA THR A 319 -19.77 -19.71 -9.89
C THR A 319 -18.76 -19.60 -8.76
N THR A 320 -18.99 -20.33 -7.67
CA THR A 320 -18.01 -20.48 -6.59
C THR A 320 -16.70 -21.09 -7.12
N ARG A 321 -16.80 -22.01 -8.08
CA ARG A 321 -15.62 -22.65 -8.67
C ARG A 321 -14.72 -21.67 -9.44
N ASP A 322 -15.27 -20.63 -10.06
CA ASP A 322 -14.48 -19.59 -10.70
C ASP A 322 -13.56 -18.90 -9.70
N THR A 323 -14.10 -18.62 -8.50
CA THR A 323 -13.37 -18.05 -7.37
C THR A 323 -12.24 -18.94 -6.88
N GLU A 324 -12.55 -20.22 -6.68
CA GLU A 324 -11.58 -21.21 -6.21
C GLU A 324 -10.43 -21.35 -7.21
N ILE A 325 -10.73 -21.45 -8.51
CA ILE A 325 -9.71 -21.50 -9.57
C ILE A 325 -8.84 -20.22 -9.53
N TRP A 326 -9.44 -19.04 -9.35
CA TRP A 326 -8.70 -17.78 -9.27
C TRP A 326 -7.68 -17.81 -8.14
N ILE A 327 -8.10 -18.19 -6.94
CA ILE A 327 -7.23 -18.32 -5.77
C ILE A 327 -6.15 -19.38 -6.03
N GLU A 328 -6.52 -20.60 -6.41
CA GLU A 328 -5.59 -21.72 -6.63
C GLU A 328 -4.50 -21.36 -7.64
N ARG A 329 -4.86 -20.73 -8.75
CA ARG A 329 -3.90 -20.42 -9.82
C ARG A 329 -2.90 -19.35 -9.42
N HIS A 330 -3.34 -18.29 -8.74
CA HIS A 330 -2.42 -17.26 -8.25
C HIS A 330 -1.43 -17.83 -7.24
N GLN A 331 -1.88 -18.65 -6.29
CA GLN A 331 -0.99 -19.32 -5.34
C GLN A 331 0.00 -20.24 -6.08
N ALA A 332 -0.47 -21.07 -7.00
CA ALA A 332 0.37 -21.99 -7.75
C ALA A 332 1.41 -21.27 -8.63
N ILE A 333 1.03 -20.22 -9.36
CA ILE A 333 1.94 -19.45 -10.22
C ILE A 333 3.05 -18.79 -9.40
N ALA A 334 2.70 -18.18 -8.27
CA ALA A 334 3.68 -17.57 -7.38
C ALA A 334 4.64 -18.61 -6.80
N ALA A 335 4.13 -19.74 -6.33
CA ALA A 335 4.94 -20.84 -5.77
C ALA A 335 5.95 -21.41 -6.79
N LEU A 336 5.59 -21.51 -8.08
CA LEU A 336 6.51 -21.94 -9.14
C LEU A 336 7.77 -21.06 -9.29
N THR A 337 7.71 -19.84 -8.80
CA THR A 337 8.83 -18.88 -8.84
C THR A 337 9.41 -18.59 -7.45
N GLY A 338 9.03 -19.38 -6.44
CA GLY A 338 9.47 -19.22 -5.03
C GLY A 338 8.94 -17.93 -4.38
N LYS A 339 7.87 -17.32 -4.95
CA LYS A 339 7.23 -16.11 -4.40
C LYS A 339 5.98 -16.45 -3.62
N VAL A 340 5.47 -15.48 -2.88
CA VAL A 340 4.21 -15.59 -2.14
C VAL A 340 3.16 -14.77 -2.86
N ALA A 341 2.07 -15.41 -3.29
CA ALA A 341 0.88 -14.69 -3.68
C ALA A 341 0.08 -14.30 -2.43
N TYR A 342 -0.51 -13.12 -2.44
CA TYR A 342 -1.43 -12.70 -1.39
C TYR A 342 -2.69 -12.06 -1.98
N LEU A 343 -3.80 -12.34 -1.33
CA LEU A 343 -5.08 -11.73 -1.66
C LEU A 343 -5.08 -10.31 -1.09
N GLY A 344 -4.74 -9.31 -1.93
CA GLY A 344 -4.61 -7.91 -1.53
C GLY A 344 -5.95 -7.24 -1.26
N GLU A 345 -6.98 -7.65 -2.01
CA GLU A 345 -8.36 -7.20 -1.82
C GLU A 345 -9.34 -8.31 -2.17
N CYS A 346 -10.40 -8.43 -1.38
CA CYS A 346 -11.59 -9.15 -1.80
C CYS A 346 -12.84 -8.46 -1.26
N GLY A 347 -13.89 -8.41 -2.07
CA GLY A 347 -15.14 -7.76 -1.68
C GLY A 347 -16.38 -8.45 -2.24
N PHE A 348 -17.43 -8.49 -1.42
CA PHE A 348 -18.73 -9.00 -1.80
C PHE A 348 -19.86 -8.11 -1.29
N ALA A 349 -20.50 -7.39 -2.22
CA ALA A 349 -21.64 -6.55 -1.91
C ALA A 349 -22.89 -7.41 -1.73
N ALA A 350 -23.23 -7.73 -0.49
CA ALA A 350 -24.34 -8.55 -0.11
C ALA A 350 -24.81 -8.22 1.32
N PRO A 351 -26.04 -8.67 1.73
CA PRO A 351 -26.44 -8.66 3.12
C PRO A 351 -25.41 -9.34 4.03
N ASP A 352 -25.34 -8.92 5.29
CA ASP A 352 -24.29 -9.34 6.24
C ASP A 352 -24.16 -10.87 6.36
N GLN A 353 -25.26 -11.58 6.46
CA GLN A 353 -25.23 -13.05 6.58
C GLN A 353 -24.62 -13.73 5.36
N ASP A 354 -25.00 -13.33 4.15
CA ASP A 354 -24.51 -13.91 2.90
C ASP A 354 -23.06 -13.53 2.66
N ARG A 355 -22.68 -12.29 3.00
CA ARG A 355 -21.31 -11.81 2.92
C ARG A 355 -20.39 -12.58 3.86
N GLY A 356 -20.83 -12.81 5.11
CA GLY A 356 -20.09 -13.60 6.09
C GLY A 356 -19.84 -15.03 5.61
N GLN A 357 -20.87 -15.71 5.09
CA GLN A 357 -20.72 -17.06 4.53
C GLN A 357 -19.77 -17.10 3.31
N THR A 358 -19.85 -16.10 2.46
CA THR A 358 -18.99 -15.98 1.29
C THR A 358 -17.52 -15.79 1.70
N TYR A 359 -17.24 -14.88 2.65
CA TYR A 359 -15.89 -14.67 3.17
C TYR A 359 -15.36 -15.92 3.88
N ASP A 360 -16.20 -16.67 4.62
CA ASP A 360 -15.80 -17.94 5.21
C ASP A 360 -15.34 -18.95 4.17
N SER A 361 -16.09 -19.07 3.07
CA SER A 361 -15.74 -19.98 1.97
C SER A 361 -14.41 -19.60 1.34
N TRP A 362 -14.19 -18.29 1.05
CA TRP A 362 -12.95 -17.82 0.43
C TRP A 362 -11.73 -17.97 1.31
N LEU A 363 -11.84 -17.58 2.59
CA LEU A 363 -10.72 -17.68 3.54
C LEU A 363 -10.37 -19.15 3.82
N ARG A 364 -11.39 -20.03 3.93
CA ARG A 364 -11.13 -21.46 4.05
C ARG A 364 -10.37 -21.97 2.82
N HIS A 365 -10.85 -21.68 1.62
CA HIS A 365 -10.19 -22.12 0.40
C HIS A 365 -8.74 -21.60 0.32
N LEU A 366 -8.55 -20.30 0.58
CA LEU A 366 -7.23 -19.67 0.58
C LEU A 366 -6.26 -20.36 1.55
N PHE A 367 -6.68 -20.52 2.82
CA PHE A 367 -5.75 -20.92 3.88
C PHE A 367 -5.65 -22.45 4.10
N THR A 368 -6.63 -23.24 3.68
CA THR A 368 -6.63 -24.70 3.92
C THR A 368 -6.45 -25.52 2.67
N GLU A 369 -6.77 -25.00 1.50
CA GLU A 369 -6.73 -25.76 0.24
C GLU A 369 -5.64 -25.22 -0.73
N ALA A 370 -5.45 -23.89 -0.75
CA ALA A 370 -4.50 -23.24 -1.65
C ALA A 370 -3.19 -22.79 -0.98
N ASP A 371 -2.97 -23.11 0.29
CA ASP A 371 -1.78 -22.78 1.10
C ASP A 371 -1.41 -21.28 1.14
N GLY A 372 -2.41 -20.42 1.08
CA GLY A 372 -2.23 -18.97 1.13
C GLY A 372 -1.61 -18.49 2.44
N GLN A 373 -0.81 -17.45 2.38
CA GLN A 373 -0.10 -16.89 3.54
C GLN A 373 -0.76 -15.60 4.07
N LEU A 374 -1.40 -14.82 3.20
CA LEU A 374 -1.97 -13.52 3.55
C LEU A 374 -3.24 -13.25 2.73
N GLY A 375 -4.30 -12.80 3.42
CA GLY A 375 -5.55 -12.43 2.78
C GLY A 375 -6.22 -11.22 3.43
N LEU A 376 -6.53 -10.22 2.61
CA LEU A 376 -7.11 -8.95 3.03
C LEU A 376 -8.48 -8.75 2.38
N PHE A 377 -9.43 -8.24 3.14
CA PHE A 377 -10.73 -7.89 2.55
C PHE A 377 -10.85 -6.38 2.30
N TRP A 378 -11.64 -6.01 1.34
CA TRP A 378 -12.06 -4.65 1.06
C TRP A 378 -13.48 -4.44 1.58
N GLN A 379 -13.73 -3.59 2.57
CA GLN A 379 -12.82 -2.94 3.48
C GLN A 379 -13.47 -2.83 4.87
N LEU A 380 -12.71 -2.57 5.93
CA LEU A 380 -13.27 -2.19 7.21
C LEU A 380 -13.54 -0.69 7.25
N SER A 381 -14.67 -0.28 7.82
CA SER A 381 -15.04 1.14 7.96
C SER A 381 -15.53 1.44 9.36
N PRO A 382 -15.18 2.60 9.94
CA PRO A 382 -15.73 3.03 11.22
C PRO A 382 -17.21 3.41 11.05
N ALA A 383 -18.00 3.23 12.11
CA ALA A 383 -19.45 3.52 12.09
C ALA A 383 -19.74 5.01 11.79
N THR A 384 -18.79 5.89 12.13
CA THR A 384 -18.86 7.34 11.90
C THR A 384 -18.67 7.75 10.45
N ARG A 385 -18.17 6.84 9.59
CA ARG A 385 -17.93 7.10 8.17
C ARG A 385 -18.85 6.25 7.29
N THR A 386 -19.72 6.92 6.53
CA THR A 386 -20.52 6.22 5.51
C THR A 386 -19.66 5.97 4.28
N ASN A 387 -19.59 4.72 3.84
CA ASN A 387 -19.01 4.32 2.57
C ASN A 387 -20.12 3.74 1.67
N ASN A 388 -20.17 4.20 0.43
CA ASN A 388 -21.23 3.87 -0.52
C ASN A 388 -20.77 2.88 -1.60
N ASP A 389 -19.57 2.27 -1.48
CA ASP A 389 -19.09 1.28 -2.46
C ASP A 389 -19.81 -0.07 -2.37
N GLY A 390 -20.57 -0.29 -1.31
CA GLY A 390 -21.31 -1.53 -1.06
C GLY A 390 -20.49 -2.68 -0.48
N PHE A 391 -19.17 -2.50 -0.31
CA PHE A 391 -18.28 -3.53 0.21
C PHE A 391 -17.89 -3.32 1.67
N ALA A 392 -18.06 -2.11 2.21
CA ALA A 392 -17.66 -1.77 3.56
C ALA A 392 -18.26 -2.71 4.61
N VAL A 393 -17.41 -3.23 5.48
CA VAL A 393 -17.77 -3.97 6.68
C VAL A 393 -17.69 -3.01 7.87
N TYR A 394 -18.74 -2.96 8.66
CA TYR A 394 -18.81 -2.20 9.91
C TYR A 394 -18.91 -3.20 11.06
N SER A 395 -17.84 -3.37 11.83
CA SER A 395 -17.72 -4.47 12.79
C SER A 395 -18.90 -4.64 13.75
N ARG A 396 -19.48 -3.52 14.20
CA ARG A 396 -20.61 -3.51 15.14
C ARG A 396 -21.97 -3.73 14.48
N ARG A 397 -22.13 -3.39 13.20
CA ARG A 397 -23.36 -3.54 12.43
C ARG A 397 -23.42 -4.90 11.73
N ASP A 398 -22.30 -5.28 11.13
CA ASP A 398 -22.19 -6.46 10.28
C ASP A 398 -21.65 -7.65 11.10
N SER A 399 -22.40 -8.04 12.13
CA SER A 399 -21.94 -8.97 13.17
C SER A 399 -21.64 -10.39 12.66
N ALA A 400 -22.35 -10.87 11.63
CA ALA A 400 -22.09 -12.18 11.04
C ALA A 400 -20.75 -12.19 10.30
N THR A 401 -20.49 -11.17 9.47
CA THR A 401 -19.21 -10.99 8.78
C THR A 401 -18.08 -10.78 9.78
N ALA A 402 -18.25 -9.90 10.78
CA ALA A 402 -17.25 -9.63 11.81
C ALA A 402 -16.88 -10.88 12.61
N TRP A 403 -17.85 -11.72 12.95
CA TRP A 403 -17.60 -12.99 13.63
C TRP A 403 -16.75 -13.95 12.78
N ILE A 404 -17.02 -14.07 11.49
CA ILE A 404 -16.22 -14.89 10.55
C ILE A 404 -14.79 -14.37 10.47
N LEU A 405 -14.60 -13.05 10.27
CA LEU A 405 -13.28 -12.44 10.19
C LEU A 405 -12.47 -12.67 11.47
N ARG A 406 -13.09 -12.48 12.63
CA ARG A 406 -12.44 -12.74 13.93
C ARG A 406 -12.02 -14.20 14.07
N ARG A 407 -12.89 -15.14 13.71
CA ARG A 407 -12.60 -16.57 13.77
C ARG A 407 -11.38 -16.93 12.95
N TRP A 408 -11.30 -16.44 11.72
CA TRP A 408 -10.13 -16.66 10.85
C TRP A 408 -8.88 -15.95 11.38
N GLY A 409 -9.00 -14.71 11.82
CA GLY A 409 -7.89 -13.97 12.44
C GLY A 409 -7.28 -14.69 13.64
N GLN A 410 -8.07 -15.46 14.39
CA GLN A 410 -7.59 -16.27 15.52
C GLN A 410 -7.04 -17.63 15.09
N ALA A 411 -7.57 -18.23 14.03
CA ALA A 411 -7.26 -19.60 13.62
C ALA A 411 -5.92 -19.74 12.87
N ILE A 412 -5.48 -18.68 12.18
CA ILE A 412 -4.30 -18.73 11.29
C ILE A 412 -3.04 -18.05 11.85
N ARG A 413 -3.05 -17.69 13.12
CA ARG A 413 -1.89 -17.13 13.83
C ARG A 413 -0.86 -18.18 14.22
#